data_4a20957347f9412664a824103784188f
#
_entry.id   4a20957347f9412664a824103784188f
#
_cell.length_a   1.000
_cell.length_b   1.000
_cell.length_c   1.000
_cell.angle_alpha   90.00
_cell.angle_beta   90.00
_cell.angle_gamma   90.00
#
_symmetry.space_group_name_H-M   'P 1'
#
loop_
_entity.id
_entity.type
_entity.pdbx_description
1 polymer ?
#
loop_
_entity_poly.entity_id
_entity_poly.type
_entity_poly.pdbx_seq_one_letter_code
_entity_poly.pdbx_strand_id
1 'polypeptide(L)'
;MKKSQIFTRTFSVAMAIMASLLVISHIIIYGLLPHFYLKNTRDELTKKADAVAQALSGFDEASVKNYLKVYQQNESISISVRTQNDSADVLDIKNELAVDKASSDNSVFIEIRTVRLNDNKELILEFISSRNARKDAENLTLNFLPYSLAVGLVFSIIFAYMSSKIIVKPLIEAEKIASDVERAKSTFLSSASHELKTPLSGLRITLENMQYEVGEYRDHKKYLGESIKIVDKMATMISEILNTSSYQDWLKKPEQIALKRELPKIIKDYRPLILAKKLKLEIRLDREKIRLAKPAFQKLFSNLISNAVKYADDNSTILITCRNHWLRIENQCQPIRRQDVSALFNIFEHGENNGGTGIGLFVVKSILEHYGIKYRFSPTKTGMAFKIKLDWQK
;
A
#
# COMPACT_ATOMS: atom_id res chain seq x y z
N MET A 1 6.24 -13.89 -17.65
CA MET A 1 7.64 -13.81 -17.21
C MET A 1 7.95 -12.71 -16.21
N LYS A 2 7.56 -11.44 -16.44
CA LYS A 2 7.84 -10.30 -15.52
C LYS A 2 7.38 -10.51 -14.06
N LYS A 3 6.18 -11.06 -13.82
CA LYS A 3 5.62 -11.24 -12.45
C LYS A 3 6.49 -12.13 -11.57
N SER A 4 6.97 -13.25 -12.12
CA SER A 4 7.88 -14.17 -11.40
C SER A 4 9.22 -13.51 -11.10
N GLN A 5 9.78 -12.75 -12.04
CA GLN A 5 11.07 -12.07 -11.86
C GLN A 5 10.99 -10.96 -10.78
N ILE A 6 9.92 -10.15 -10.78
CA ILE A 6 9.73 -9.11 -9.77
C ILE A 6 9.55 -9.75 -8.38
N PHE A 7 8.72 -10.81 -8.30
CA PHE A 7 8.54 -11.55 -7.05
C PHE A 7 9.87 -12.12 -6.53
N THR A 8 10.62 -12.83 -7.37
CA THR A 8 11.91 -13.43 -6.98
C THR A 8 12.90 -12.37 -6.53
N ARG A 9 13.01 -11.25 -7.25
CA ARG A 9 13.91 -10.15 -6.88
C ARG A 9 13.52 -9.52 -5.53
N THR A 10 12.24 -9.23 -5.31
CA THR A 10 11.74 -8.65 -4.05
C THR A 10 11.94 -9.63 -2.90
N PHE A 11 11.68 -10.91 -3.13
CA PHE A 11 11.90 -11.98 -2.15
C PHE A 11 13.40 -12.09 -1.78
N SER A 12 14.29 -12.12 -2.77
CA SER A 12 15.75 -12.21 -2.52
C SER A 12 16.28 -11.00 -1.75
N VAL A 13 15.82 -9.79 -2.06
CA VAL A 13 16.22 -8.58 -1.33
C VAL A 13 15.71 -8.63 0.12
N ALA A 14 14.44 -8.99 0.33
CA ALA A 14 13.88 -9.13 1.67
C ALA A 14 14.60 -10.20 2.49
N MET A 15 14.92 -11.35 1.87
CA MET A 15 15.72 -12.41 2.50
C MET A 15 17.12 -11.93 2.89
N ALA A 16 17.83 -11.21 2.01
CA ALA A 16 19.16 -10.68 2.29
C ALA A 16 19.14 -9.70 3.48
N ILE A 17 18.16 -8.81 3.53
CA ILE A 17 17.98 -7.85 4.65
C ILE A 17 17.72 -8.62 5.94
N MET A 18 16.78 -9.57 5.94
CA MET A 18 16.45 -10.36 7.13
C MET A 18 17.62 -11.22 7.62
N ALA A 19 18.37 -11.84 6.68
CA ALA A 19 19.56 -12.61 7.02
C ALA A 19 20.65 -11.71 7.64
N SER A 20 20.86 -10.51 7.11
CA SER A 20 21.81 -9.55 7.68
C SER A 20 21.40 -9.12 9.09
N LEU A 21 20.12 -8.82 9.31
CA LEU A 21 19.60 -8.49 10.64
C LEU A 21 19.74 -9.65 11.63
N LEU A 22 19.50 -10.88 11.17
CA LEU A 22 19.69 -12.09 11.97
C LEU A 22 21.14 -12.23 12.42
N VAL A 23 22.09 -12.06 11.51
CA VAL A 23 23.53 -12.13 11.83
C VAL A 23 23.93 -11.03 12.81
N ILE A 24 23.52 -9.78 12.57
CA ILE A 24 23.83 -8.65 13.45
C ILE A 24 23.26 -8.90 14.86
N SER A 25 22.01 -9.35 14.96
CA SER A 25 21.38 -9.63 16.25
C SER A 25 22.12 -10.73 17.03
N HIS A 26 22.60 -11.77 16.35
CA HIS A 26 23.38 -12.85 16.99
C HIS A 26 24.77 -12.38 17.43
N ILE A 27 25.45 -11.51 16.66
CA ILE A 27 26.72 -10.89 17.10
C ILE A 27 26.51 -10.08 18.37
N ILE A 28 25.43 -9.29 18.44
CA ILE A 28 25.10 -8.49 19.63
C ILE A 28 24.78 -9.40 20.84
N ILE A 29 23.96 -10.42 20.63
CA ILE A 29 23.58 -11.35 21.70
C ILE A 29 24.82 -12.11 22.20
N TYR A 30 25.65 -12.64 21.29
CA TYR A 30 26.88 -13.34 21.63
C TYR A 30 27.84 -12.44 22.44
N GLY A 31 27.94 -11.16 22.10
CA GLY A 31 28.79 -10.22 22.82
C GLY A 31 28.22 -9.78 24.17
N LEU A 32 26.92 -9.61 24.31
CA LEU A 32 26.28 -9.07 25.51
C LEU A 32 25.88 -10.14 26.55
N LEU A 33 25.46 -11.32 26.11
CA LEU A 33 24.93 -12.35 27.01
C LEU A 33 25.96 -12.81 28.04
N PRO A 34 27.23 -13.10 27.69
CA PRO A 34 28.24 -13.43 28.68
C PRO A 34 28.46 -12.31 29.71
N HIS A 35 28.44 -11.06 29.27
CA HIS A 35 28.61 -9.91 30.17
C HIS A 35 27.48 -9.81 31.21
N PHE A 36 26.22 -9.97 30.77
CA PHE A 36 25.08 -9.99 31.67
C PHE A 36 25.10 -11.17 32.62
N TYR A 37 25.49 -12.36 32.14
CA TYR A 37 25.60 -13.56 32.97
C TYR A 37 26.65 -13.39 34.07
N LEU A 38 27.85 -12.89 33.71
CA LEU A 38 28.93 -12.64 34.67
C LEU A 38 28.52 -11.62 35.74
N LYS A 39 27.89 -10.52 35.30
CA LYS A 39 27.39 -9.49 36.24
C LYS A 39 26.35 -10.08 37.19
N ASN A 40 25.37 -10.81 36.71
CA ASN A 40 24.33 -11.42 37.54
C ASN A 40 24.91 -12.43 38.52
N THR A 41 25.86 -13.27 38.11
CA THR A 41 26.53 -14.22 38.99
C THR A 41 27.31 -13.55 40.10
N ARG A 42 27.99 -12.44 39.79
CA ARG A 42 28.69 -11.64 40.80
C ARG A 42 27.72 -11.01 41.81
N ASP A 43 26.64 -10.37 41.30
CA ASP A 43 25.62 -9.73 42.15
C ASP A 43 24.94 -10.74 43.07
N GLU A 44 24.71 -11.97 42.60
CA GLU A 44 24.17 -13.08 43.41
C GLU A 44 25.16 -13.48 44.49
N LEU A 45 26.46 -13.64 44.16
CA LEU A 45 27.48 -13.99 45.15
C LEU A 45 27.59 -12.90 46.22
N THR A 46 27.59 -11.64 45.83
CA THR A 46 27.61 -10.51 46.76
C THR A 46 26.45 -10.52 47.74
N LYS A 47 25.20 -10.71 47.22
CA LYS A 47 23.99 -10.82 48.06
C LYS A 47 24.06 -12.02 49.05
N LYS A 48 24.54 -13.15 48.57
CA LYS A 48 24.71 -14.33 49.42
C LYS A 48 25.78 -14.12 50.50
N ALA A 49 26.92 -13.50 50.14
CA ALA A 49 27.97 -13.14 51.08
C ALA A 49 27.49 -12.15 52.16
N ASP A 50 26.72 -11.12 51.77
CA ASP A 50 26.13 -10.16 52.71
C ASP A 50 25.14 -10.84 53.66
N ALA A 51 24.24 -11.67 53.16
CA ALA A 51 23.27 -12.38 53.96
C ALA A 51 23.92 -13.33 54.96
N VAL A 52 24.95 -14.10 54.58
CA VAL A 52 25.69 -15.00 55.47
C VAL A 52 26.48 -14.20 56.49
N ALA A 53 27.19 -13.12 56.10
CA ALA A 53 27.92 -12.30 57.03
C ALA A 53 27.02 -11.66 58.09
N GLN A 54 25.85 -11.19 57.67
CA GLN A 54 24.86 -10.63 58.62
C GLN A 54 24.31 -11.68 59.59
N ALA A 55 23.99 -12.89 59.07
CA ALA A 55 23.49 -13.98 59.89
C ALA A 55 24.49 -14.49 60.94
N LEU A 56 25.77 -14.39 60.66
CA LEU A 56 26.83 -14.88 61.54
C LEU A 56 27.34 -13.83 62.55
N SER A 57 26.92 -12.61 62.42
CA SER A 57 27.34 -11.54 63.32
C SER A 57 26.90 -11.81 64.75
N GLY A 58 27.85 -11.79 65.73
CA GLY A 58 27.59 -12.04 67.15
C GLY A 58 27.57 -13.51 67.53
N PHE A 59 27.90 -14.46 66.66
CA PHE A 59 28.02 -15.88 66.97
C PHE A 59 29.43 -16.16 67.58
N ASP A 60 29.54 -17.30 68.25
CA ASP A 60 30.83 -17.85 68.67
C ASP A 60 31.49 -18.60 67.51
N GLU A 61 32.82 -18.78 67.54
CA GLU A 61 33.61 -19.38 66.43
C GLU A 61 33.17 -20.80 66.06
N ALA A 62 32.77 -21.61 67.03
CA ALA A 62 32.32 -22.97 66.83
C ALA A 62 30.99 -23.01 66.06
N SER A 63 30.04 -22.13 66.41
CA SER A 63 28.73 -21.96 65.76
C SER A 63 28.90 -21.45 64.31
N VAL A 64 29.81 -20.52 64.07
CA VAL A 64 30.17 -20.04 62.73
C VAL A 64 30.64 -21.18 61.87
N LYS A 65 31.62 -21.97 62.37
CA LYS A 65 32.17 -23.12 61.60
C LYS A 65 31.07 -24.16 61.26
N ASN A 66 30.20 -24.45 62.22
CA ASN A 66 29.13 -25.41 61.99
C ASN A 66 28.08 -24.90 60.98
N TYR A 67 27.67 -23.61 61.08
CA TYR A 67 26.77 -22.99 60.10
C TYR A 67 27.36 -23.01 58.71
N LEU A 68 28.59 -22.59 58.52
CA LEU A 68 29.27 -22.56 57.22
C LEU A 68 29.42 -23.95 56.61
N LYS A 69 29.68 -24.97 57.41
CA LYS A 69 29.74 -26.37 56.96
C LYS A 69 28.41 -26.84 56.35
N VAL A 70 27.29 -26.54 57.03
CA VAL A 70 25.95 -26.88 56.54
C VAL A 70 25.59 -26.06 55.31
N TYR A 71 25.92 -24.76 55.29
CA TYR A 71 25.63 -23.86 54.19
C TYR A 71 26.37 -24.31 52.89
N GLN A 72 27.66 -24.64 52.98
CA GLN A 72 28.44 -25.14 51.85
C GLN A 72 27.96 -26.46 51.25
N GLN A 73 27.34 -27.30 52.05
CA GLN A 73 26.75 -28.57 51.57
C GLN A 73 25.56 -28.36 50.67
N ASN A 74 24.82 -27.25 50.88
CA ASN A 74 23.57 -26.97 50.17
C ASN A 74 23.77 -25.98 49.01
N GLU A 75 24.87 -25.23 48.99
CA GLU A 75 25.12 -24.17 47.99
C GLU A 75 26.39 -24.46 47.19
N SER A 76 26.40 -24.00 45.95
CA SER A 76 27.56 -24.12 45.02
C SER A 76 28.61 -23.01 45.23
N ILE A 77 28.90 -22.66 46.50
CA ILE A 77 29.82 -21.62 46.90
C ILE A 77 30.83 -22.23 47.86
N SER A 78 32.12 -22.01 47.64
CA SER A 78 33.17 -22.36 48.58
C SER A 78 33.43 -21.18 49.51
N ILE A 79 33.49 -21.40 50.82
CA ILE A 79 33.77 -20.35 51.80
C ILE A 79 35.02 -20.71 52.55
N SER A 80 36.05 -19.84 52.50
CA SER A 80 37.23 -19.97 53.36
C SER A 80 37.19 -18.96 54.51
N VAL A 81 37.68 -19.37 55.67
CA VAL A 81 37.65 -18.57 56.89
C VAL A 81 39.06 -18.29 57.35
N ARG A 82 39.42 -17.01 57.56
CA ARG A 82 40.74 -16.58 58.08
C ARG A 82 40.53 -15.76 59.34
N THR A 83 41.40 -15.95 60.30
CA THR A 83 41.46 -15.14 61.54
C THR A 83 42.57 -14.06 61.35
N GLN A 84 42.31 -12.86 61.84
CA GLN A 84 43.19 -11.70 61.63
C GLN A 84 44.63 -11.86 62.25
N ASN A 85 44.84 -12.82 63.17
CA ASN A 85 46.10 -13.02 63.90
C ASN A 85 46.92 -14.24 63.49
N ASP A 86 46.46 -15.05 62.55
CA ASP A 86 47.21 -16.27 62.17
C ASP A 86 47.51 -16.33 60.69
N SER A 87 48.81 -16.30 60.41
CA SER A 87 49.33 -16.48 59.05
C SER A 87 49.33 -17.96 58.57
N ALA A 88 48.74 -18.89 59.30
CA ALA A 88 48.89 -20.30 59.01
C ALA A 88 47.67 -21.21 59.13
N ASP A 89 46.54 -20.80 59.69
CA ASP A 89 45.36 -21.69 59.71
C ASP A 89 44.29 -21.24 58.72
N VAL A 90 44.53 -21.62 57.47
CA VAL A 90 43.45 -21.70 56.46
C VAL A 90 42.62 -22.94 56.81
N LEU A 91 41.49 -22.77 57.50
CA LEU A 91 40.50 -23.82 57.62
C LEU A 91 39.86 -24.07 56.26
N ASP A 92 40.58 -24.81 55.44
CA ASP A 92 40.08 -25.26 54.13
C ASP A 92 39.05 -26.37 54.40
N ILE A 93 37.77 -25.98 54.35
CA ILE A 93 36.67 -26.93 54.53
C ILE A 93 36.35 -27.67 53.27
N LYS A 94 36.95 -27.35 52.16
CA LYS A 94 37.03 -28.17 50.93
C LYS A 94 37.80 -27.52 49.80
N ASN A 95 38.78 -28.26 49.32
CA ASN A 95 39.50 -28.15 48.05
C ASN A 95 40.62 -27.14 47.93
N GLU A 96 41.85 -27.59 48.24
CA GLU A 96 43.12 -27.05 47.75
C GLU A 96 43.15 -26.79 46.22
N LEU A 97 42.20 -27.40 45.49
CA LEU A 97 42.05 -27.25 44.03
C LEU A 97 41.37 -25.94 43.61
N ALA A 98 40.64 -25.24 44.47
CA ALA A 98 39.88 -24.06 44.09
C ALA A 98 40.74 -22.78 44.18
N VAL A 99 41.67 -22.69 45.13
CA VAL A 99 42.49 -21.48 45.38
C VAL A 99 43.62 -21.35 44.36
N ASP A 100 44.25 -22.43 43.98
CA ASP A 100 45.35 -22.41 43.00
C ASP A 100 44.87 -22.13 41.55
N LYS A 101 43.62 -22.54 41.22
CA LYS A 101 43.02 -22.22 39.93
C LYS A 101 42.40 -20.81 39.88
N ALA A 102 41.96 -20.28 41.01
CA ALA A 102 41.37 -18.96 41.07
C ALA A 102 42.34 -17.81 40.82
N SER A 103 43.64 -18.03 41.09
CA SER A 103 44.71 -17.03 40.86
C SER A 103 45.14 -16.90 39.42
N SER A 104 44.85 -17.84 38.55
CA SER A 104 45.27 -17.87 37.14
C SER A 104 44.15 -17.57 36.12
N ASP A 105 42.90 -17.65 36.52
CA ASP A 105 41.79 -17.49 35.62
C ASP A 105 40.79 -16.42 36.16
N ASN A 106 40.69 -15.28 35.46
CA ASN A 106 39.76 -14.15 35.75
C ASN A 106 38.25 -14.51 35.75
N SER A 107 37.91 -15.77 35.82
CA SER A 107 36.57 -16.32 35.70
C SER A 107 35.93 -16.74 37.02
N VAL A 108 36.67 -16.68 38.13
CA VAL A 108 36.17 -17.01 39.48
C VAL A 108 35.95 -15.73 40.27
N PHE A 109 34.74 -15.55 40.79
CA PHE A 109 34.43 -14.38 41.60
C PHE A 109 34.75 -14.70 43.10
N ILE A 110 35.39 -13.74 43.75
CA ILE A 110 35.73 -13.77 45.17
C ILE A 110 35.13 -12.54 45.83
N GLU A 111 34.30 -12.74 46.87
CA GLU A 111 33.76 -11.69 47.73
C GLU A 111 34.25 -11.88 49.15
N ILE A 112 34.76 -10.81 49.75
CA ILE A 112 35.33 -10.85 51.11
C ILE A 112 34.38 -10.10 52.07
N ARG A 113 34.08 -10.72 53.22
CA ARG A 113 33.30 -10.09 54.29
C ARG A 113 33.97 -10.29 55.62
N THR A 114 33.94 -9.30 56.46
CA THR A 114 34.41 -9.37 57.83
C THR A 114 33.23 -9.57 58.77
N VAL A 115 33.28 -10.54 59.63
CA VAL A 115 32.24 -10.85 60.62
C VAL A 115 32.86 -10.66 62.01
N ARG A 116 32.18 -9.89 62.86
CA ARG A 116 32.59 -9.70 64.26
C ARG A 116 31.88 -10.72 65.15
N LEU A 117 32.66 -11.48 65.92
CA LEU A 117 32.20 -12.48 66.85
C LEU A 117 31.79 -11.83 68.21
N ASN A 118 31.13 -12.60 69.07
CA ASN A 118 30.73 -12.18 70.40
C ASN A 118 31.89 -11.97 71.37
N ASP A 119 33.09 -12.56 71.12
CA ASP A 119 34.35 -12.37 71.85
C ASP A 119 35.20 -11.21 71.31
N ASN A 120 34.64 -10.37 70.45
CA ASN A 120 35.26 -9.18 69.80
C ASN A 120 36.36 -9.54 68.80
N LYS A 121 36.52 -10.80 68.40
CA LYS A 121 37.38 -11.22 67.30
C LYS A 121 36.72 -10.95 65.99
N GLU A 122 37.54 -10.71 64.94
CA GLU A 122 37.07 -10.52 63.59
C GLU A 122 37.49 -11.74 62.74
N LEU A 123 36.52 -12.34 62.05
CA LEU A 123 36.74 -13.39 61.06
C LEU A 123 36.59 -12.81 59.69
N ILE A 124 37.51 -13.14 58.79
CA ILE A 124 37.44 -12.82 57.37
C ILE A 124 36.89 -14.05 56.64
N LEU A 125 35.74 -13.86 56.01
CA LEU A 125 35.09 -14.87 55.15
C LEU A 125 35.33 -14.55 53.70
N GLU A 126 35.94 -15.50 52.98
CA GLU A 126 36.15 -15.41 51.50
C GLU A 126 35.13 -16.33 50.83
N PHE A 127 34.20 -15.73 50.11
CA PHE A 127 33.20 -16.46 49.31
C PHE A 127 33.73 -16.60 47.89
N ILE A 128 33.88 -17.86 47.45
CA ILE A 128 34.45 -18.19 46.15
C ILE A 128 33.37 -18.90 45.35
N SER A 129 33.08 -18.38 44.13
CA SER A 129 32.17 -19.08 43.21
C SER A 129 32.85 -20.36 42.72
N SER A 130 32.20 -21.52 42.96
CA SER A 130 32.69 -22.83 42.55
C SER A 130 32.51 -23.09 41.04
N ARG A 131 31.81 -22.23 40.33
CA ARG A 131 31.53 -22.36 38.91
C ARG A 131 32.38 -21.42 38.11
N ASN A 132 32.91 -21.91 36.99
CA ASN A 132 33.55 -21.04 35.97
C ASN A 132 32.44 -20.33 35.20
N ALA A 133 32.00 -19.18 35.73
CA ALA A 133 30.87 -18.42 35.20
C ALA A 133 31.06 -18.03 33.72
N ARG A 134 32.31 -17.79 33.29
CA ARG A 134 32.62 -17.51 31.90
C ARG A 134 32.38 -18.70 30.97
N LYS A 135 32.88 -19.89 31.38
CA LYS A 135 32.69 -21.13 30.62
C LYS A 135 31.22 -21.54 30.55
N ASP A 136 30.49 -21.36 31.63
CA ASP A 136 29.06 -21.62 31.67
C ASP A 136 28.28 -20.67 30.74
N ALA A 137 28.62 -19.37 30.74
CA ALA A 137 28.06 -18.39 29.82
C ALA A 137 28.34 -18.72 28.35
N GLU A 138 29.59 -19.11 28.04
CA GLU A 138 29.97 -19.52 26.68
C GLU A 138 29.22 -20.79 26.25
N ASN A 139 29.15 -21.79 27.11
CA ASN A 139 28.42 -23.05 26.82
C ASN A 139 26.91 -22.81 26.60
N LEU A 140 26.29 -21.99 27.43
CA LEU A 140 24.87 -21.60 27.25
C LEU A 140 24.67 -20.95 25.89
N THR A 141 25.54 -19.97 25.55
CA THR A 141 25.43 -19.25 24.27
C THR A 141 25.60 -20.19 23.08
N LEU A 142 26.62 -21.07 23.12
CA LEU A 142 26.89 -22.02 22.03
C LEU A 142 25.76 -23.06 21.87
N ASN A 143 25.17 -23.51 22.98
CA ASN A 143 24.07 -24.48 22.92
C ASN A 143 22.78 -23.90 22.36
N PHE A 144 22.47 -22.63 22.63
CA PHE A 144 21.25 -21.98 22.12
C PHE A 144 21.39 -21.42 20.72
N LEU A 145 22.63 -21.16 20.24
CA LEU A 145 22.91 -20.57 18.93
C LEU A 145 22.26 -21.32 17.76
N PRO A 146 22.39 -22.65 17.60
CA PRO A 146 21.80 -23.35 16.46
C PRO A 146 20.27 -23.27 16.43
N TYR A 147 19.63 -23.32 17.59
CA TYR A 147 18.17 -23.25 17.68
C TYR A 147 17.66 -21.85 17.34
N SER A 148 18.29 -20.82 17.86
CA SER A 148 17.89 -19.43 17.56
C SER A 148 18.14 -19.07 16.11
N LEU A 149 19.22 -19.55 15.49
CA LEU A 149 19.47 -19.38 14.05
C LEU A 149 18.42 -20.11 13.21
N ALA A 150 18.08 -21.36 13.55
CA ALA A 150 17.06 -22.12 12.83
C ALA A 150 15.69 -21.44 12.88
N VAL A 151 15.25 -21.01 14.05
CA VAL A 151 14.00 -20.28 14.24
C VAL A 151 14.03 -18.95 13.48
N GLY A 152 15.11 -18.17 13.58
CA GLY A 152 15.27 -16.90 12.90
C GLY A 152 15.23 -17.06 11.36
N LEU A 153 15.82 -18.14 10.84
CA LEU A 153 15.82 -18.45 9.41
C LEU A 153 14.39 -18.76 8.92
N VAL A 154 13.63 -19.55 9.65
CA VAL A 154 12.23 -19.86 9.33
C VAL A 154 11.38 -18.58 9.31
N PHE A 155 11.51 -17.73 10.33
CA PHE A 155 10.82 -16.42 10.35
C PHE A 155 11.25 -15.53 9.20
N SER A 156 12.52 -15.51 8.83
CA SER A 156 13.04 -14.73 7.70
C SER A 156 12.42 -15.17 6.38
N ILE A 157 12.27 -16.47 6.15
CA ILE A 157 11.62 -17.01 4.95
C ILE A 157 10.15 -16.62 4.89
N ILE A 158 9.41 -16.80 5.99
CA ILE A 158 7.99 -16.46 6.07
C ILE A 158 7.80 -14.96 5.83
N PHE A 159 8.58 -14.12 6.48
CA PHE A 159 8.51 -12.67 6.34
C PHE A 159 8.82 -12.21 4.92
N ALA A 160 9.89 -12.73 4.30
CA ALA A 160 10.28 -12.41 2.94
C ALA A 160 9.19 -12.81 1.94
N TYR A 161 8.56 -13.98 2.13
CA TYR A 161 7.44 -14.43 1.30
C TYR A 161 6.22 -13.52 1.43
N MET A 162 5.81 -13.22 2.68
CA MET A 162 4.66 -12.34 2.92
C MET A 162 4.89 -10.93 2.40
N SER A 163 6.05 -10.34 2.67
CA SER A 163 6.42 -8.99 2.20
C SER A 163 6.43 -8.92 0.68
N SER A 164 7.01 -9.93 0.02
CA SER A 164 7.02 -10.01 -1.44
C SER A 164 5.61 -10.09 -2.02
N LYS A 165 4.72 -10.88 -1.42
CA LYS A 165 3.33 -11.02 -1.86
C LYS A 165 2.54 -9.73 -1.68
N ILE A 166 2.74 -9.02 -0.56
CA ILE A 166 2.05 -7.75 -0.25
C ILE A 166 2.52 -6.64 -1.18
N ILE A 167 3.81 -6.56 -1.49
CA ILE A 167 4.38 -5.48 -2.32
C ILE A 167 4.17 -5.74 -3.81
N VAL A 168 4.39 -6.96 -4.28
CA VAL A 168 4.38 -7.27 -5.73
C VAL A 168 2.99 -7.19 -6.32
N LYS A 169 1.95 -7.61 -5.59
CA LYS A 169 0.57 -7.59 -6.11
C LYS A 169 0.10 -6.19 -6.50
N PRO A 170 0.11 -5.18 -5.62
CA PRO A 170 -0.32 -3.83 -5.96
C PRO A 170 0.60 -3.16 -7.00
N LEU A 171 1.89 -3.48 -7.01
CA LEU A 171 2.83 -2.94 -8.00
C LEU A 171 2.49 -3.41 -9.41
N ILE A 172 2.19 -4.70 -9.59
CA ILE A 172 1.78 -5.25 -10.89
C ILE A 172 0.44 -4.68 -11.33
N GLU A 173 -0.51 -4.53 -10.40
CA GLU A 173 -1.81 -3.91 -10.69
C GLU A 173 -1.62 -2.45 -11.13
N ALA A 174 -0.76 -1.68 -10.45
CA ALA A 174 -0.45 -0.31 -10.83
C ALA A 174 0.26 -0.23 -12.20
N GLU A 175 1.24 -1.11 -12.48
CA GLU A 175 1.91 -1.17 -13.79
C GLU A 175 0.92 -1.52 -14.92
N LYS A 176 0.00 -2.45 -14.66
CA LYS A 176 -1.04 -2.80 -15.62
C LYS A 176 -1.96 -1.63 -15.91
N ILE A 177 -2.45 -0.95 -14.88
CA ILE A 177 -3.30 0.23 -15.03
C ILE A 177 -2.57 1.32 -15.82
N ALA A 178 -1.30 1.61 -15.48
CA ALA A 178 -0.50 2.60 -16.19
C ALA A 178 -0.31 2.23 -17.68
N SER A 179 -0.03 0.96 -17.98
CA SER A 179 0.10 0.46 -19.34
C SER A 179 -1.20 0.54 -20.14
N ASP A 180 -2.33 0.20 -19.52
CA ASP A 180 -3.65 0.25 -20.16
C ASP A 180 -4.04 1.71 -20.45
N VAL A 181 -3.75 2.63 -19.54
CA VAL A 181 -3.94 4.08 -19.73
C VAL A 181 -3.07 4.63 -20.87
N GLU A 182 -1.77 4.26 -20.92
CA GLU A 182 -0.87 4.71 -21.96
C GLU A 182 -1.28 4.19 -23.35
N ARG A 183 -1.73 2.92 -23.44
CA ARG A 183 -2.29 2.37 -24.68
C ARG A 183 -3.56 3.11 -25.12
N ALA A 184 -4.49 3.34 -24.19
CA ALA A 184 -5.71 4.08 -24.50
C ALA A 184 -5.40 5.48 -25.00
N LYS A 185 -4.44 6.19 -24.37
CA LYS A 185 -3.97 7.50 -24.78
C LYS A 185 -3.34 7.47 -26.16
N SER A 186 -2.45 6.51 -26.42
CA SER A 186 -1.79 6.36 -27.74
C SER A 186 -2.81 6.07 -28.85
N THR A 187 -3.75 5.15 -28.62
CA THR A 187 -4.83 4.84 -29.56
C THR A 187 -5.70 6.06 -29.82
N PHE A 188 -6.07 6.80 -28.76
CA PHE A 188 -6.85 8.03 -28.86
C PHE A 188 -6.14 9.09 -29.73
N LEU A 189 -4.86 9.36 -29.47
CA LEU A 189 -4.08 10.35 -30.21
C LEU A 189 -3.89 9.95 -31.67
N SER A 190 -3.65 8.66 -31.95
CA SER A 190 -3.53 8.14 -33.31
C SER A 190 -4.84 8.31 -34.09
N SER A 191 -5.96 7.92 -33.49
CA SER A 191 -7.28 8.09 -34.11
C SER A 191 -7.64 9.58 -34.32
N ALA A 192 -7.34 10.41 -33.30
CA ALA A 192 -7.56 11.87 -33.41
C ALA A 192 -6.78 12.50 -34.56
N SER A 193 -5.52 12.08 -34.74
CA SER A 193 -4.69 12.57 -35.87
C SER A 193 -5.25 12.13 -37.22
N HIS A 194 -5.75 10.91 -37.32
CA HIS A 194 -6.36 10.42 -38.55
C HIS A 194 -7.65 11.19 -38.90
N GLU A 195 -8.53 11.39 -37.90
CA GLU A 195 -9.80 12.09 -38.07
C GLU A 195 -9.66 13.60 -38.31
N LEU A 196 -8.57 14.23 -37.87
CA LEU A 196 -8.24 15.63 -38.22
C LEU A 196 -7.69 15.74 -39.63
N LYS A 197 -6.95 14.74 -40.11
CA LYS A 197 -6.37 14.74 -41.45
C LYS A 197 -7.43 14.71 -42.54
N THR A 198 -8.53 13.99 -42.37
CA THR A 198 -9.61 13.85 -43.36
C THR A 198 -10.29 15.18 -43.68
N PRO A 199 -10.86 15.93 -42.71
CA PRO A 199 -11.48 17.23 -43.00
C PRO A 199 -10.44 18.26 -43.47
N LEU A 200 -9.20 18.20 -42.99
CA LEU A 200 -8.13 19.09 -43.47
C LEU A 200 -7.82 18.84 -44.96
N SER A 201 -7.76 17.59 -45.36
CA SER A 201 -7.57 17.24 -46.80
C SER A 201 -8.76 17.66 -47.63
N GLY A 202 -10.00 17.46 -47.13
CA GLY A 202 -11.20 17.93 -47.80
C GLY A 202 -11.23 19.47 -47.97
N LEU A 203 -10.90 20.19 -46.89
CA LEU A 203 -10.79 21.63 -46.90
C LEU A 203 -9.78 22.10 -47.94
N ARG A 204 -8.60 21.48 -47.97
CA ARG A 204 -7.55 21.81 -48.96
C ARG A 204 -8.04 21.59 -50.39
N ILE A 205 -8.66 20.45 -50.69
CA ILE A 205 -9.20 20.16 -52.03
C ILE A 205 -10.26 21.20 -52.42
N THR A 206 -11.16 21.56 -51.50
CA THR A 206 -12.18 22.58 -51.76
C THR A 206 -11.55 23.94 -52.10
N LEU A 207 -10.55 24.37 -51.34
CA LEU A 207 -9.85 25.62 -51.58
C LEU A 207 -9.02 25.61 -52.89
N GLU A 208 -8.35 24.48 -53.21
CA GLU A 208 -7.64 24.29 -54.47
C GLU A 208 -8.60 24.37 -55.66
N ASN A 209 -9.77 23.68 -55.60
CA ASN A 209 -10.78 23.75 -56.65
C ASN A 209 -11.40 25.14 -56.83
N MET A 210 -11.57 25.90 -55.71
CA MET A 210 -11.98 27.28 -55.78
C MET A 210 -10.91 28.18 -56.45
N GLN A 211 -9.64 27.96 -56.10
CA GLN A 211 -8.51 28.72 -56.64
C GLN A 211 -8.39 28.57 -58.18
N TYR A 212 -8.68 27.35 -58.69
CA TYR A 212 -8.62 27.05 -60.11
C TYR A 212 -9.99 27.16 -60.82
N GLU A 213 -11.01 27.67 -60.11
CA GLU A 213 -12.38 27.84 -60.65
C GLU A 213 -12.97 26.59 -61.31
N VAL A 214 -12.70 25.41 -60.73
CA VAL A 214 -13.11 24.12 -61.28
C VAL A 214 -14.62 23.91 -61.09
N GLY A 215 -15.37 23.78 -62.22
CA GLY A 215 -16.79 23.41 -62.22
C GLY A 215 -17.67 24.27 -61.29
N GLU A 216 -18.36 23.67 -60.34
CA GLU A 216 -19.26 24.37 -59.40
C GLU A 216 -18.55 25.19 -58.32
N TYR A 217 -17.24 25.00 -58.10
CA TYR A 217 -16.43 25.74 -57.11
C TYR A 217 -16.20 27.23 -57.52
N ARG A 218 -16.69 27.67 -58.67
CA ARG A 218 -16.77 29.09 -59.08
C ARG A 218 -17.70 29.90 -58.19
N ASP A 219 -18.68 29.27 -57.48
CA ASP A 219 -19.45 29.92 -56.42
C ASP A 219 -18.64 30.03 -55.14
N HIS A 220 -17.69 30.96 -55.13
CA HIS A 220 -16.78 31.19 -54.01
C HIS A 220 -17.53 31.46 -52.70
N LYS A 221 -18.69 32.16 -52.76
CA LYS A 221 -19.46 32.50 -51.56
C LYS A 221 -20.03 31.24 -50.88
N LYS A 222 -20.55 30.31 -51.69
CA LYS A 222 -21.06 29.02 -51.20
C LYS A 222 -19.97 28.20 -50.55
N TYR A 223 -18.86 27.99 -51.28
CA TYR A 223 -17.78 27.09 -50.82
C TYR A 223 -16.90 27.69 -49.73
N LEU A 224 -16.77 29.04 -49.63
CA LEU A 224 -16.21 29.70 -48.43
C LEU A 224 -17.08 29.40 -47.19
N GLY A 225 -18.41 29.47 -47.31
CA GLY A 225 -19.32 29.13 -46.23
C GLY A 225 -19.19 27.65 -45.79
N GLU A 226 -18.99 26.73 -46.72
CA GLU A 226 -18.73 25.30 -46.41
C GLU A 226 -17.36 25.11 -45.77
N SER A 227 -16.33 25.81 -46.25
CA SER A 227 -14.98 25.80 -45.68
C SER A 227 -14.97 26.28 -44.23
N ILE A 228 -15.69 27.34 -43.88
CA ILE A 228 -15.84 27.84 -42.52
C ILE A 228 -16.48 26.78 -41.62
N LYS A 229 -17.52 26.08 -42.09
CA LYS A 229 -18.14 24.99 -41.32
C LYS A 229 -17.15 23.84 -41.01
N ILE A 230 -16.27 23.52 -41.97
CA ILE A 230 -15.22 22.51 -41.79
C ILE A 230 -14.23 22.97 -40.71
N VAL A 231 -13.79 24.25 -40.77
CA VAL A 231 -12.89 24.85 -39.77
C VAL A 231 -13.53 24.81 -38.36
N ASP A 232 -14.80 25.22 -38.23
CA ASP A 232 -15.53 25.21 -36.98
C ASP A 232 -15.65 23.79 -36.40
N LYS A 233 -15.92 22.79 -37.26
CA LYS A 233 -15.94 21.38 -36.87
C LYS A 233 -14.57 20.93 -36.37
N MET A 234 -13.49 21.29 -37.04
CA MET A 234 -12.12 20.98 -36.63
C MET A 234 -11.76 21.64 -35.29
N ALA A 235 -12.11 22.93 -35.11
CA ALA A 235 -11.89 23.64 -33.84
C ALA A 235 -12.60 22.96 -32.67
N THR A 236 -13.85 22.52 -32.91
CA THR A 236 -14.61 21.76 -31.92
C THR A 236 -13.93 20.42 -31.60
N MET A 237 -13.47 19.66 -32.59
CA MET A 237 -12.72 18.41 -32.40
C MET A 237 -11.44 18.64 -31.60
N ILE A 238 -10.64 19.65 -31.90
CA ILE A 238 -9.42 19.99 -31.18
C ILE A 238 -9.74 20.34 -29.72
N SER A 239 -10.77 21.14 -29.48
CA SER A 239 -11.22 21.46 -28.10
C SER A 239 -11.62 20.23 -27.30
N GLU A 240 -12.34 19.30 -27.91
CA GLU A 240 -12.72 18.04 -27.24
C GLU A 240 -11.52 17.12 -26.99
N ILE A 241 -10.54 17.06 -27.94
CA ILE A 241 -9.30 16.33 -27.76
C ILE A 241 -8.49 16.88 -26.59
N LEU A 242 -8.33 18.23 -26.54
CA LEU A 242 -7.61 18.89 -25.42
C LEU A 242 -8.32 18.68 -24.08
N ASN A 243 -9.64 18.78 -24.03
CA ASN A 243 -10.44 18.54 -22.84
C ASN A 243 -10.45 17.06 -22.40
N THR A 244 -10.08 16.15 -23.32
CA THR A 244 -10.00 14.71 -23.01
C THR A 244 -8.58 14.32 -22.57
N SER A 245 -7.56 15.14 -22.87
CA SER A 245 -6.16 14.88 -22.47
C SER A 245 -5.91 14.90 -20.97
N SER A 246 -6.86 15.40 -20.17
CA SER A 246 -6.84 15.34 -18.69
C SER A 246 -7.17 13.93 -18.13
N TYR A 247 -6.70 12.87 -18.80
CA TYR A 247 -6.86 11.48 -18.33
C TYR A 247 -6.41 11.28 -16.87
N GLN A 248 -5.37 11.99 -16.43
CA GLN A 248 -4.86 11.91 -15.06
C GLN A 248 -5.86 12.38 -14.01
N ASP A 249 -6.75 13.31 -14.35
CA ASP A 249 -7.78 13.80 -13.43
C ASP A 249 -8.89 12.78 -13.18
N TRP A 250 -9.12 11.84 -14.11
CA TRP A 250 -10.11 10.78 -13.94
C TRP A 250 -9.60 9.65 -13.05
N LEU A 251 -8.27 9.52 -12.90
CA LEU A 251 -7.61 8.50 -12.08
C LEU A 251 -7.52 8.88 -10.59
N LYS A 252 -8.04 10.06 -10.21
CA LYS A 252 -8.07 10.49 -8.80
C LYS A 252 -8.91 9.53 -7.96
N LYS A 253 -8.61 9.52 -6.65
CA LYS A 253 -9.30 8.65 -5.69
C LYS A 253 -10.83 8.80 -5.78
N PRO A 254 -11.58 7.69 -5.96
CA PRO A 254 -13.03 7.76 -6.06
C PRO A 254 -13.68 8.15 -4.73
N GLU A 255 -14.71 8.97 -4.80
CA GLU A 255 -15.55 9.39 -3.68
C GLU A 255 -17.03 9.06 -3.94
N GLN A 256 -17.83 9.04 -2.89
CA GLN A 256 -19.28 8.81 -2.97
C GLN A 256 -19.99 10.10 -3.37
N ILE A 257 -20.54 10.15 -4.58
CA ILE A 257 -21.21 11.32 -5.14
C ILE A 257 -22.73 11.10 -5.18
N ALA A 258 -23.49 12.00 -4.53
CA ALA A 258 -24.95 11.95 -4.52
C ALA A 258 -25.52 12.48 -5.86
N LEU A 259 -26.20 11.62 -6.61
CA LEU A 259 -26.75 11.94 -7.94
C LEU A 259 -27.78 13.06 -7.86
N LYS A 260 -28.70 13.02 -6.90
CA LYS A 260 -29.75 14.02 -6.71
C LYS A 260 -29.22 15.44 -6.51
N ARG A 261 -28.02 15.58 -5.93
CA ARG A 261 -27.39 16.88 -5.65
C ARG A 261 -26.55 17.39 -6.80
N GLU A 262 -25.78 16.50 -7.47
CA GLU A 262 -24.77 16.91 -8.44
C GLU A 262 -25.25 16.92 -9.90
N LEU A 263 -26.18 16.01 -10.29
CA LEU A 263 -26.73 15.99 -11.66
C LEU A 263 -27.44 17.28 -12.06
N PRO A 264 -28.27 17.91 -11.22
CA PRO A 264 -28.95 19.17 -11.59
C PRO A 264 -27.96 20.31 -11.90
N LYS A 265 -26.78 20.29 -11.29
CA LYS A 265 -25.74 21.31 -11.57
C LYS A 265 -25.21 21.17 -12.97
N ILE A 266 -24.98 19.95 -13.45
CA ILE A 266 -24.53 19.67 -14.83
C ILE A 266 -25.65 20.00 -15.82
N ILE A 267 -26.89 19.62 -15.52
CA ILE A 267 -28.05 19.86 -16.39
C ILE A 267 -28.29 21.36 -16.60
N LYS A 268 -27.98 22.19 -15.61
CA LYS A 268 -28.12 23.66 -15.69
C LYS A 268 -27.39 24.24 -16.89
N ASP A 269 -26.23 23.70 -17.24
CA ASP A 269 -25.40 24.18 -18.35
C ASP A 269 -26.08 23.94 -19.73
N TYR A 270 -26.99 22.96 -19.80
CA TYR A 270 -27.72 22.59 -21.01
C TYR A 270 -29.11 23.21 -21.11
N ARG A 271 -29.51 24.02 -20.09
CA ARG A 271 -30.84 24.66 -20.04
C ARG A 271 -31.22 25.47 -21.28
N PRO A 272 -30.31 26.28 -21.90
CA PRO A 272 -30.63 26.99 -23.12
C PRO A 272 -31.05 26.07 -24.27
N LEU A 273 -30.35 24.97 -24.48
CA LEU A 273 -30.65 23.98 -25.51
C LEU A 273 -31.96 23.22 -25.23
N ILE A 274 -32.21 22.87 -23.96
CA ILE A 274 -33.44 22.22 -23.51
C ILE A 274 -34.63 23.13 -23.82
N LEU A 275 -34.52 24.43 -23.55
CA LEU A 275 -35.57 25.40 -23.82
C LEU A 275 -35.75 25.65 -25.34
N ALA A 276 -34.67 25.76 -26.08
CA ALA A 276 -34.73 25.97 -27.55
C ALA A 276 -35.44 24.81 -28.25
N LYS A 277 -35.19 23.57 -27.85
CA LYS A 277 -35.84 22.37 -28.36
C LYS A 277 -37.18 22.06 -27.68
N LYS A 278 -37.63 22.87 -26.72
CA LYS A 278 -38.87 22.66 -25.94
C LYS A 278 -38.92 21.26 -25.29
N LEU A 279 -37.77 20.77 -24.78
CA LEU A 279 -37.70 19.45 -24.19
C LEU A 279 -38.31 19.42 -22.79
N LYS A 280 -39.06 18.37 -22.47
CA LYS A 280 -39.53 18.08 -21.14
C LYS A 280 -38.51 17.21 -20.39
N LEU A 281 -38.02 17.69 -19.24
CA LEU A 281 -37.05 16.96 -18.43
C LEU A 281 -37.73 16.36 -17.20
N GLU A 282 -37.73 15.04 -17.08
CA GLU A 282 -38.24 14.31 -15.93
C GLU A 282 -37.12 13.63 -15.17
N ILE A 283 -36.89 14.05 -13.91
CA ILE A 283 -35.85 13.50 -13.03
C ILE A 283 -36.53 12.84 -11.82
N ARG A 284 -36.31 11.53 -11.69
CA ARG A 284 -36.85 10.74 -10.56
C ARG A 284 -35.68 9.99 -9.90
N LEU A 285 -34.98 10.71 -9.03
CA LEU A 285 -33.82 10.22 -8.24
C LEU A 285 -34.10 10.45 -6.77
N ASP A 286 -33.66 9.53 -5.92
CA ASP A 286 -33.83 9.66 -4.47
C ASP A 286 -32.46 9.78 -3.77
N ARG A 287 -31.94 8.72 -3.16
CA ARG A 287 -30.71 8.75 -2.36
C ARG A 287 -29.53 8.07 -3.03
N GLU A 288 -29.65 7.82 -4.30
CA GLU A 288 -28.62 7.08 -5.05
C GLU A 288 -27.30 7.85 -5.11
N LYS A 289 -26.22 7.07 -4.96
CA LYS A 289 -24.85 7.54 -5.04
C LYS A 289 -24.08 6.71 -6.07
N ILE A 290 -23.06 7.32 -6.63
CA ILE A 290 -22.08 6.63 -7.51
C ILE A 290 -20.67 6.89 -6.96
N ARG A 291 -19.80 5.90 -7.09
CA ARG A 291 -18.40 5.99 -6.63
C ARG A 291 -17.48 6.30 -7.80
N LEU A 292 -17.10 7.56 -7.93
CA LEU A 292 -16.24 8.10 -8.98
C LEU A 292 -15.37 9.23 -8.43
N ALA A 293 -14.26 9.56 -9.09
CA ALA A 293 -13.61 10.85 -8.85
C ALA A 293 -14.51 11.98 -9.37
N LYS A 294 -14.55 13.12 -8.70
CA LYS A 294 -15.43 14.24 -9.06
C LYS A 294 -15.22 14.74 -10.51
N PRO A 295 -14.00 14.88 -11.05
CA PRO A 295 -13.80 15.23 -12.46
C PRO A 295 -14.33 14.16 -13.42
N ALA A 296 -14.15 12.87 -13.11
CA ALA A 296 -14.70 11.77 -13.89
C ALA A 296 -16.24 11.79 -13.90
N PHE A 297 -16.86 12.06 -12.76
CA PHE A 297 -18.30 12.23 -12.65
C PHE A 297 -18.81 13.37 -13.54
N GLN A 298 -18.17 14.55 -13.45
CA GLN A 298 -18.55 15.70 -14.26
C GLN A 298 -18.46 15.39 -15.76
N LYS A 299 -17.34 14.81 -16.20
CA LYS A 299 -17.11 14.49 -17.59
C LYS A 299 -18.06 13.40 -18.11
N LEU A 300 -18.29 12.34 -17.31
CA LEU A 300 -19.23 11.26 -17.64
C LEU A 300 -20.65 11.81 -17.88
N PHE A 301 -21.18 12.52 -16.89
CA PHE A 301 -22.56 13.00 -16.95
C PHE A 301 -22.73 14.19 -17.91
N SER A 302 -21.73 15.05 -18.07
CA SER A 302 -21.75 16.09 -19.10
C SER A 302 -21.90 15.48 -20.49
N ASN A 303 -21.13 14.44 -20.84
CA ASN A 303 -21.25 13.75 -22.12
C ASN A 303 -22.61 13.08 -22.30
N LEU A 304 -23.11 12.39 -21.26
CA LEU A 304 -24.41 11.71 -21.37
C LEU A 304 -25.59 12.67 -21.47
N ILE A 305 -25.59 13.76 -20.71
CA ILE A 305 -26.63 14.79 -20.77
C ILE A 305 -26.55 15.58 -22.09
N SER A 306 -25.34 15.96 -22.52
CA SER A 306 -25.12 16.58 -23.82
C SER A 306 -25.69 15.73 -24.95
N ASN A 307 -25.38 14.44 -24.98
CA ASN A 307 -25.92 13.52 -25.99
C ASN A 307 -27.44 13.40 -25.91
N ALA A 308 -28.01 13.26 -24.69
CA ALA A 308 -29.44 13.16 -24.54
C ALA A 308 -30.18 14.39 -25.07
N VAL A 309 -29.66 15.60 -24.77
CA VAL A 309 -30.25 16.88 -25.25
C VAL A 309 -30.06 17.06 -26.76
N LYS A 310 -28.86 16.75 -27.27
CA LYS A 310 -28.50 16.94 -28.68
C LYS A 310 -29.35 16.07 -29.60
N TYR A 311 -29.51 14.78 -29.24
CA TYR A 311 -30.16 13.80 -30.08
C TYR A 311 -31.66 13.59 -29.76
N ALA A 312 -32.20 14.27 -28.76
CA ALA A 312 -33.63 14.30 -28.52
C ALA A 312 -34.35 15.03 -29.64
N ASP A 313 -35.51 14.49 -30.06
CA ASP A 313 -36.43 15.17 -30.99
C ASP A 313 -37.00 16.45 -30.32
N ASP A 314 -37.36 17.44 -31.12
CA ASP A 314 -38.00 18.65 -30.60
C ASP A 314 -39.34 18.32 -29.92
N ASN A 315 -39.72 19.05 -28.89
CA ASN A 315 -40.94 18.86 -28.08
C ASN A 315 -41.01 17.47 -27.37
N SER A 316 -39.92 16.74 -27.26
CA SER A 316 -39.86 15.40 -26.68
C SER A 316 -39.45 15.39 -25.18
N THR A 317 -39.35 14.22 -24.60
CA THR A 317 -39.04 14.04 -23.18
C THR A 317 -37.66 13.36 -22.98
N ILE A 318 -36.86 13.94 -22.05
CA ILE A 318 -35.69 13.29 -21.50
C ILE A 318 -36.03 12.78 -20.10
N LEU A 319 -35.85 11.46 -19.86
CA LEU A 319 -36.16 10.80 -18.60
C LEU A 319 -34.91 10.32 -17.90
N ILE A 320 -34.70 10.76 -16.66
CA ILE A 320 -33.61 10.32 -15.77
C ILE A 320 -34.23 9.63 -14.56
N THR A 321 -34.02 8.31 -14.44
CA THR A 321 -34.60 7.51 -13.36
C THR A 321 -33.59 6.51 -12.80
N CYS A 322 -33.78 6.09 -11.55
CA CYS A 322 -33.06 4.98 -10.97
C CYS A 322 -34.06 3.90 -10.49
N ARG A 323 -33.86 2.66 -10.93
CA ARG A 323 -34.63 1.50 -10.46
C ARG A 323 -33.70 0.28 -10.37
N ASN A 324 -33.82 -0.48 -9.29
CA ASN A 324 -33.04 -1.71 -9.06
C ASN A 324 -31.53 -1.49 -9.23
N HIS A 325 -31.01 -0.38 -8.72
CA HIS A 325 -29.60 0.05 -8.83
C HIS A 325 -29.13 0.34 -10.26
N TRP A 326 -30.04 0.54 -11.19
CA TRP A 326 -29.72 1.00 -12.54
C TRP A 326 -30.17 2.45 -12.73
N LEU A 327 -29.21 3.35 -12.87
CA LEU A 327 -29.47 4.70 -13.35
C LEU A 327 -29.75 4.60 -14.86
N ARG A 328 -30.84 5.20 -15.30
CA ARG A 328 -31.26 5.25 -16.70
C ARG A 328 -31.40 6.70 -17.13
N ILE A 329 -30.75 7.04 -18.22
CA ILE A 329 -30.92 8.30 -18.95
C ILE A 329 -31.47 7.92 -20.31
N GLU A 330 -32.66 8.41 -20.64
CA GLU A 330 -33.37 8.08 -21.86
C GLU A 330 -33.83 9.36 -22.54
N ASN A 331 -33.67 9.42 -23.85
CA ASN A 331 -34.20 10.49 -24.72
C ASN A 331 -35.06 9.89 -25.81
N GLN A 332 -36.12 10.59 -26.19
CA GLN A 332 -36.94 10.26 -27.34
C GLN A 332 -36.25 10.75 -28.61
N CYS A 333 -36.06 9.83 -29.58
CA CYS A 333 -35.44 10.07 -30.87
C CYS A 333 -35.69 8.86 -31.78
N GLN A 334 -35.30 8.94 -33.05
CA GLN A 334 -35.27 7.77 -33.91
C GLN A 334 -34.32 6.71 -33.34
N PRO A 335 -34.81 5.50 -33.00
CA PRO A 335 -33.96 4.46 -32.41
C PRO A 335 -32.91 3.95 -33.41
N ILE A 336 -31.66 3.79 -32.93
CA ILE A 336 -30.57 3.19 -33.69
C ILE A 336 -30.72 1.68 -33.64
N ARG A 337 -30.44 0.99 -34.74
CA ARG A 337 -30.51 -0.49 -34.78
C ARG A 337 -29.55 -1.09 -33.76
N ARG A 338 -29.98 -2.15 -33.08
CA ARG A 338 -29.22 -2.75 -31.97
C ARG A 338 -27.81 -3.22 -32.34
N GLN A 339 -27.64 -3.65 -33.60
CA GLN A 339 -26.35 -4.10 -34.15
C GLN A 339 -25.35 -2.94 -34.30
N ASP A 340 -25.83 -1.72 -34.54
CA ASP A 340 -24.98 -0.55 -34.80
C ASP A 340 -24.57 0.20 -33.52
N VAL A 341 -25.17 -0.16 -32.36
CA VAL A 341 -24.91 0.52 -31.08
C VAL A 341 -23.48 0.32 -30.59
N SER A 342 -22.85 -0.83 -30.87
CA SER A 342 -21.47 -1.10 -30.46
C SER A 342 -20.46 -0.20 -31.16
N ALA A 343 -20.70 0.14 -32.40
CA ALA A 343 -19.85 1.02 -33.20
C ALA A 343 -19.80 2.44 -32.63
N LEU A 344 -20.89 2.94 -32.04
CA LEU A 344 -20.96 4.28 -31.46
C LEU A 344 -20.01 4.52 -30.27
N PHE A 345 -19.42 3.48 -29.73
CA PHE A 345 -18.39 3.59 -28.70
C PHE A 345 -16.97 3.65 -29.25
N ASN A 346 -16.79 3.48 -30.56
CA ASN A 346 -15.51 3.72 -31.19
C ASN A 346 -15.26 5.21 -31.32
N ILE A 347 -14.00 5.58 -31.36
CA ILE A 347 -13.59 6.98 -31.44
C ILE A 347 -14.01 7.51 -32.84
N PHE A 348 -14.66 8.69 -32.86
CA PHE A 348 -15.09 9.41 -34.08
C PHE A 348 -16.22 8.72 -34.89
N GLU A 349 -16.77 7.60 -34.42
CA GLU A 349 -17.97 7.06 -35.06
C GLU A 349 -19.22 7.85 -34.67
N HIS A 350 -19.98 8.27 -35.67
CA HIS A 350 -21.27 8.95 -35.54
C HIS A 350 -22.23 8.43 -36.61
N GLY A 351 -23.52 8.41 -36.31
CA GLY A 351 -24.56 8.09 -37.31
C GLY A 351 -24.56 9.13 -38.42
N GLU A 352 -24.93 8.73 -39.62
CA GLU A 352 -24.79 9.42 -40.90
C GLU A 352 -25.29 10.90 -40.99
N ASN A 353 -26.02 11.42 -39.99
CA ASN A 353 -26.68 12.72 -40.09
C ASN A 353 -26.44 13.70 -38.93
N ASN A 354 -25.49 13.47 -38.02
CA ASN A 354 -25.43 14.27 -36.79
C ASN A 354 -24.04 14.81 -36.49
N GLY A 355 -23.87 16.14 -36.59
CA GLY A 355 -22.67 16.92 -36.37
C GLY A 355 -21.99 16.80 -34.98
N GLY A 356 -21.78 15.60 -34.51
CA GLY A 356 -21.01 15.27 -33.31
C GLY A 356 -19.59 14.89 -33.66
N THR A 357 -18.66 15.02 -32.71
CA THR A 357 -17.26 14.66 -32.91
C THR A 357 -16.99 13.17 -32.69
N GLY A 358 -17.99 12.36 -32.21
CA GLY A 358 -17.83 10.94 -31.92
C GLY A 358 -16.94 10.61 -30.69
N ILE A 359 -16.45 11.62 -29.95
CA ILE A 359 -15.55 11.43 -28.80
C ILE A 359 -16.33 11.17 -27.49
N GLY A 360 -17.54 11.73 -27.37
CA GLY A 360 -18.29 11.72 -26.09
C GLY A 360 -18.60 10.33 -25.53
N LEU A 361 -19.09 9.39 -26.34
CA LEU A 361 -19.39 8.02 -25.91
C LEU A 361 -18.12 7.17 -25.66
N PHE A 362 -17.05 7.41 -26.39
CA PHE A 362 -15.75 6.82 -26.09
C PHE A 362 -15.24 7.24 -24.71
N VAL A 363 -15.35 8.51 -24.33
CA VAL A 363 -15.01 9.01 -22.99
C VAL A 363 -15.87 8.38 -21.92
N VAL A 364 -17.18 8.28 -22.17
CA VAL A 364 -18.12 7.59 -21.25
C VAL A 364 -17.69 6.15 -21.02
N LYS A 365 -17.42 5.39 -22.08
CA LYS A 365 -16.91 4.02 -22.02
C LYS A 365 -15.63 3.92 -21.22
N SER A 366 -14.64 4.74 -21.54
CA SER A 366 -13.31 4.75 -20.90
C SER A 366 -13.40 4.99 -19.39
N ILE A 367 -14.24 5.95 -18.96
CA ILE A 367 -14.47 6.22 -17.52
C ILE A 367 -15.14 5.02 -16.86
N LEU A 368 -16.22 4.48 -17.42
CA LEU A 368 -16.96 3.38 -16.81
C LEU A 368 -16.14 2.09 -16.72
N GLU A 369 -15.36 1.77 -17.74
CA GLU A 369 -14.45 0.62 -17.75
C GLU A 369 -13.30 0.78 -16.74
N HIS A 370 -12.72 1.99 -16.62
CA HIS A 370 -11.68 2.27 -15.62
C HIS A 370 -12.17 2.00 -14.19
N TYR A 371 -13.41 2.40 -13.87
CA TYR A 371 -13.99 2.18 -12.54
C TYR A 371 -14.70 0.83 -12.40
N GLY A 372 -14.66 -0.05 -13.42
CA GLY A 372 -15.31 -1.36 -13.40
C GLY A 372 -16.83 -1.29 -13.33
N ILE A 373 -17.43 -0.17 -13.74
CA ILE A 373 -18.87 0.07 -13.67
C ILE A 373 -19.58 -0.54 -14.88
N LYS A 374 -20.54 -1.42 -14.63
CA LYS A 374 -21.33 -2.04 -15.69
C LYS A 374 -22.31 -1.02 -16.30
N TYR A 375 -22.38 -1.01 -17.61
CA TYR A 375 -23.27 -0.12 -18.36
C TYR A 375 -23.92 -0.84 -19.54
N ARG A 376 -24.98 -0.24 -20.08
CA ARG A 376 -25.67 -0.70 -21.28
C ARG A 376 -26.25 0.50 -22.02
N PHE A 377 -26.01 0.58 -23.32
CA PHE A 377 -26.69 1.51 -24.22
C PHE A 377 -27.55 0.70 -25.18
N SER A 378 -28.81 1.06 -25.34
CA SER A 378 -29.75 0.25 -26.14
C SER A 378 -30.94 1.07 -26.62
N PRO A 379 -31.52 0.70 -27.78
CA PRO A 379 -32.75 1.29 -28.26
C PRO A 379 -33.90 0.94 -27.31
N THR A 380 -34.89 1.83 -27.26
CA THR A 380 -36.20 1.67 -26.62
C THR A 380 -37.30 1.71 -27.67
N LYS A 381 -38.55 1.67 -27.25
CA LYS A 381 -39.67 1.80 -28.20
C LYS A 381 -39.77 3.19 -28.86
N THR A 382 -39.29 4.22 -28.16
CA THR A 382 -39.44 5.64 -28.56
C THR A 382 -38.12 6.39 -28.64
N GLY A 383 -36.96 5.73 -28.49
CA GLY A 383 -35.67 6.41 -28.48
C GLY A 383 -34.50 5.55 -28.05
N MET A 384 -33.57 6.16 -27.32
CA MET A 384 -32.36 5.50 -26.83
C MET A 384 -32.25 5.63 -25.31
N ALA A 385 -31.73 4.60 -24.63
CA ALA A 385 -31.49 4.62 -23.22
C ALA A 385 -30.06 4.17 -22.85
N PHE A 386 -29.37 5.01 -22.09
CA PHE A 386 -28.12 4.67 -21.44
C PHE A 386 -28.37 4.27 -20.00
N LYS A 387 -27.86 3.10 -19.60
CA LYS A 387 -28.04 2.55 -18.25
C LYS A 387 -26.67 2.33 -17.60
N ILE A 388 -26.54 2.74 -16.34
CA ILE A 388 -25.34 2.58 -15.51
C ILE A 388 -25.73 1.81 -14.26
N LYS A 389 -25.00 0.75 -13.93
CA LYS A 389 -25.21 0.02 -12.69
C LYS A 389 -24.55 0.76 -11.53
N LEU A 390 -25.32 1.17 -10.55
CA LEU A 390 -24.82 1.78 -9.35
C LEU A 390 -24.41 0.68 -8.35
N ASP A 391 -23.20 0.77 -7.81
CA ASP A 391 -22.75 -0.14 -6.77
C ASP A 391 -23.44 0.21 -5.46
N TRP A 392 -24.25 -0.72 -4.98
CA TRP A 392 -24.74 -0.69 -3.62
C TRP A 392 -23.70 -1.36 -2.71
N GLN A 393 -22.84 -0.60 -2.09
CA GLN A 393 -22.17 -1.06 -0.87
C GLN A 393 -23.02 -0.59 0.32
N LYS A 394 -23.45 -1.62 1.12
CA LYS A 394 -24.08 -1.43 2.43
C LYS A 394 -23.20 -0.60 3.36
#